data_380b4b481c4fb5a4a7641fe345718791
#
_entry.id   380b4b481c4fb5a4a7641fe345718791
#
_cell.length_a   1.000
_cell.length_b   1.000
_cell.length_c   1.000
_cell.angle_alpha   90.00
_cell.angle_beta   90.00
_cell.angle_gamma   90.00
#
_symmetry.space_group_name_H-M   'P 1'
#
loop_
_entity.id
_entity.type
_entity.pdbx_description
1 polymer ?
#
loop_
_entity_poly.entity_id
_entity_poly.type
_entity_poly.pdbx_seq_one_letter_code
_entity_poly.pdbx_strand_id
1 'polypeptide(L)'
;MNTEITFDERNQGQAIAYSGNASEVSDGCQVDLERNGMKITAKVVKTDGQPWVGEVTVLPETDSAKLGGLQIGSTIHFQEQNIFSCAA
;
A
#
# COMPACT_ATOMS: atom_id res chain seq x y z
N MET A 1 0.71 -12.23 -17.43
CA MET A 1 1.00 -10.82 -17.78
C MET A 1 0.99 -9.98 -16.50
N ASN A 2 2.09 -9.33 -16.22
CA ASN A 2 2.16 -8.47 -15.05
C ASN A 2 1.69 -7.08 -15.43
N THR A 3 0.57 -6.69 -14.85
CA THR A 3 0.10 -5.32 -15.01
C THR A 3 0.64 -4.52 -13.84
N GLU A 4 1.43 -3.51 -14.14
CA GLU A 4 1.88 -2.59 -13.10
C GLU A 4 0.70 -1.76 -12.64
N ILE A 5 0.42 -1.82 -11.35
CA ILE A 5 -0.62 -1.04 -10.73
C ILE A 5 0.01 0.18 -10.10
N THR A 6 -0.50 1.34 -10.47
CA THR A 6 -0.02 2.61 -9.94
C THR A 6 -0.92 3.03 -8.79
N PHE A 7 -0.31 3.42 -7.67
CA PHE A 7 -1.03 3.92 -6.50
C PHE A 7 -0.95 5.44 -6.44
N ASP A 8 -1.94 6.04 -5.79
CA ASP A 8 -1.97 7.48 -5.57
C ASP A 8 -0.79 7.89 -4.69
N GLU A 9 -0.34 9.12 -4.87
CA GLU A 9 0.75 9.67 -4.06
C GLU A 9 0.19 10.65 -3.03
N ARG A 10 0.84 10.70 -1.85
CA ARG A 10 0.52 11.72 -0.86
C ARG A 10 0.78 13.11 -1.45
N ASN A 11 0.01 14.08 -0.98
CA ASN A 11 0.26 15.46 -1.35
C ASN A 11 1.61 15.91 -0.80
N GLN A 12 2.24 16.84 -1.49
CA GLN A 12 3.49 17.42 -1.03
C GLN A 12 3.32 18.02 0.36
N GLY A 13 4.18 17.64 1.29
CA GLY A 13 4.11 18.09 2.67
C GLY A 13 3.24 17.25 3.58
N GLN A 14 2.51 16.29 3.03
CA GLN A 14 1.70 15.37 3.83
C GLN A 14 2.59 14.24 4.36
N ALA A 15 2.56 14.01 5.67
CA ALA A 15 3.33 12.95 6.29
C ALA A 15 2.54 11.64 6.35
N ILE A 16 3.25 10.52 6.49
CA ILE A 16 2.63 9.24 6.78
C ILE A 16 2.04 9.30 8.20
N ALA A 17 0.79 8.84 8.34
CA ALA A 17 0.15 8.75 9.65
C ALA A 17 0.55 7.42 10.30
N TYR A 18 1.34 7.46 11.36
CA TYR A 18 1.77 6.27 12.08
C TYR A 18 0.84 6.00 13.25
N SER A 19 0.59 4.72 13.53
CA SER A 19 -0.24 4.29 14.65
C SER A 19 0.31 3.01 15.29
N GLY A 20 -0.19 2.68 16.47
CA GLY A 20 0.31 1.56 17.23
C GLY A 20 1.75 1.81 17.68
N ASN A 21 2.62 0.84 17.46
CA ASN A 21 4.04 0.97 17.79
C ASN A 21 4.88 1.39 16.59
N ALA A 22 4.26 1.75 15.47
CA ALA A 22 4.98 2.11 14.26
C ALA A 22 5.57 3.52 14.39
N SER A 23 6.85 3.66 14.06
CA SER A 23 7.51 4.95 13.92
C SER A 23 8.18 5.08 12.56
N GLU A 24 8.22 3.97 11.82
CA GLU A 24 8.75 3.91 10.48
C GLU A 24 8.13 2.72 9.76
N VAL A 25 8.22 2.70 8.44
CA VAL A 25 7.74 1.56 7.66
C VAL A 25 8.79 0.46 7.73
N SER A 26 8.37 -0.73 8.14
CA SER A 26 9.25 -1.89 8.26
C SER A 26 8.52 -3.15 7.85
N ASP A 27 9.27 -4.24 7.66
CA ASP A 27 8.69 -5.52 7.29
C ASP A 27 7.68 -5.98 8.35
N GLY A 28 6.53 -6.43 7.92
CA GLY A 28 5.46 -6.87 8.80
C GLY A 28 4.44 -5.80 9.17
N CYS A 29 4.74 -4.52 8.93
CA CYS A 29 3.79 -3.44 9.18
C CYS A 29 2.61 -3.50 8.21
N GLN A 30 1.47 -2.96 8.64
CA GLN A 30 0.34 -2.75 7.74
C GLN A 30 0.37 -1.31 7.24
N VAL A 31 0.19 -1.15 5.94
CA VAL A 31 0.16 0.18 5.32
C VAL A 31 -1.13 0.36 4.55
N ASP A 32 -1.62 1.59 4.53
CA ASP A 32 -2.76 1.96 3.72
C ASP A 32 -2.26 2.71 2.49
N LEU A 33 -2.66 2.21 1.34
CA LEU A 33 -2.40 2.80 0.04
C LEU A 33 -3.73 3.24 -0.55
N GLU A 34 -3.69 4.09 -1.57
CA GLU A 34 -4.89 4.50 -2.27
C GLU A 34 -4.71 4.35 -3.78
N ARG A 35 -5.77 3.98 -4.43
CA ARG A 35 -5.84 3.95 -5.89
C ARG A 35 -7.13 4.63 -6.31
N ASN A 36 -7.01 5.77 -6.98
CA ASN A 36 -8.17 6.59 -7.39
C ASN A 36 -9.08 6.90 -6.20
N GLY A 37 -8.47 7.20 -5.05
CA GLY A 37 -9.19 7.51 -3.82
C GLY A 37 -9.70 6.31 -3.04
N MET A 38 -9.54 5.10 -3.56
CA MET A 38 -9.98 3.88 -2.87
C MET A 38 -8.85 3.33 -2.01
N LYS A 39 -9.16 3.03 -0.76
CA LYS A 39 -8.19 2.58 0.22
C LYS A 39 -7.90 1.10 0.06
N ILE A 40 -6.62 0.77 0.01
CA ILE A 40 -6.13 -0.60 -0.07
C ILE A 40 -5.15 -0.81 1.07
N THR A 41 -5.34 -1.86 1.87
CA THR A 41 -4.44 -2.19 2.97
C THR A 41 -3.54 -3.35 2.55
N ALA A 42 -2.26 -3.23 2.88
CA ALA A 42 -1.29 -4.27 2.57
C ALA A 42 -0.34 -4.48 3.74
N LYS A 43 0.19 -5.69 3.84
CA LYS A 43 1.25 -6.01 4.78
C LYS A 43 2.57 -5.82 4.06
N VAL A 44 3.50 -5.09 4.66
CA VAL A 44 4.83 -4.89 4.09
C VAL A 44 5.62 -6.19 4.19
N VAL A 45 6.11 -6.68 3.07
CA VAL A 45 6.88 -7.91 3.00
C VAL A 45 8.37 -7.61 2.96
N LYS A 46 8.77 -6.54 2.26
CA LYS A 46 10.18 -6.28 2.02
C LYS A 46 10.42 -4.80 1.78
N THR A 47 11.39 -4.24 2.49
CA THR A 47 11.78 -2.83 2.36
C THR A 47 13.26 -2.64 2.02
N ASP A 48 13.99 -3.70 1.67
CA ASP A 48 15.43 -3.64 1.42
C ASP A 48 15.78 -3.32 -0.05
N GLY A 49 14.88 -2.69 -0.74
CA GLY A 49 15.08 -2.27 -2.13
C GLY A 49 13.97 -1.34 -2.57
N GLN A 50 14.06 -0.84 -3.78
CA GLN A 50 13.03 -0.01 -4.38
C GLN A 50 12.56 -0.64 -5.68
N PRO A 51 11.27 -0.75 -5.91
CA PRO A 51 10.17 -0.41 -4.98
C PRO A 51 10.05 -1.41 -3.81
N TRP A 52 9.38 -1.00 -2.77
CA TRP A 52 9.05 -1.90 -1.66
C TRP A 52 7.97 -2.89 -2.09
N VAL A 53 7.91 -4.03 -1.38
CA VAL A 53 7.00 -5.11 -1.72
C VAL A 53 5.99 -5.31 -0.59
N GLY A 54 4.73 -5.48 -0.93
CA GLY A 54 3.69 -5.78 0.03
C GLY A 54 2.73 -6.83 -0.51
N GLU A 55 1.89 -7.33 0.39
CA GLU A 55 0.83 -8.28 0.08
C GLU A 55 -0.50 -7.68 0.50
N VAL A 56 -1.46 -7.65 -0.40
CA VAL A 56 -2.78 -7.06 -0.15
C VAL A 56 -3.53 -7.88 0.89
N THR A 57 -4.00 -7.22 1.95
CA THR A 57 -4.75 -7.86 3.03
C THR A 57 -6.19 -7.39 3.13
N VAL A 58 -6.50 -6.16 2.70
CA VAL A 58 -7.86 -5.63 2.72
C VAL A 58 -8.12 -4.85 1.44
N LEU A 59 -9.26 -5.09 0.83
CA LEU A 59 -9.72 -4.36 -0.35
C LEU A 59 -11.08 -3.72 -0.09
N PRO A 60 -11.36 -2.56 -0.71
CA PRO A 60 -12.69 -1.97 -0.62
C PRO A 60 -13.70 -2.77 -1.44
N GLU A 61 -14.98 -2.65 -1.11
CA GLU A 61 -16.03 -3.25 -1.89
C GLU A 61 -16.24 -2.45 -3.17
N THR A 62 -15.74 -3.00 -4.28
CA THR A 62 -15.85 -2.37 -5.60
C THR A 62 -15.55 -3.42 -6.67
N ASP A 63 -15.76 -3.07 -7.93
CA ASP A 63 -15.41 -3.95 -9.03
C ASP A 63 -13.91 -4.17 -9.09
N SER A 64 -13.49 -5.41 -9.30
CA SER A 64 -12.06 -5.74 -9.42
C SER A 64 -11.37 -4.97 -10.54
N ALA A 65 -12.12 -4.61 -11.60
CA ALA A 65 -11.56 -3.82 -12.69
C ALA A 65 -11.10 -2.43 -12.22
N LYS A 66 -11.79 -1.83 -11.24
CA LYS A 66 -11.41 -0.53 -10.69
C LYS A 66 -10.15 -0.64 -9.83
N LEU A 67 -9.84 -1.83 -9.35
CA LEU A 67 -8.66 -2.12 -8.56
C LEU A 67 -7.52 -2.70 -9.40
N GLY A 68 -7.66 -2.69 -10.73
CA GLY A 68 -6.63 -3.23 -11.61
C GLY A 68 -6.47 -4.74 -11.49
N GLY A 69 -7.51 -5.44 -11.03
CA GLY A 69 -7.47 -6.89 -10.85
C GLY A 69 -6.84 -7.35 -9.54
N LEU A 70 -6.60 -6.45 -8.59
CA LEU A 70 -6.04 -6.82 -7.29
C LEU A 70 -7.00 -7.73 -6.53
N GLN A 71 -6.42 -8.68 -5.80
CA GLN A 71 -7.12 -9.59 -4.92
C GLN A 71 -6.39 -9.66 -3.59
N ILE A 72 -7.07 -10.14 -2.56
CA ILE A 72 -6.42 -10.44 -1.29
C ILE A 72 -5.30 -11.44 -1.55
N GLY A 73 -4.11 -11.16 -1.07
CA GLY A 73 -2.93 -11.99 -1.31
C GLY A 73 -2.10 -11.56 -2.50
N SER A 74 -2.58 -10.60 -3.31
CA SER A 74 -1.79 -10.10 -4.43
C SER A 74 -0.52 -9.44 -3.94
N THR A 75 0.58 -9.68 -4.66
CA THR A 75 1.84 -8.99 -4.43
C THR A 75 1.81 -7.65 -5.14
N ILE A 76 2.15 -6.59 -4.41
CA ILE A 76 2.17 -5.24 -4.97
C ILE A 76 3.52 -4.58 -4.71
N HIS A 77 3.82 -3.58 -5.53
CA HIS A 77 5.04 -2.78 -5.42
C HIS A 77 4.63 -1.33 -5.23
N PHE A 78 5.28 -0.66 -4.29
CA PHE A 78 4.97 0.73 -3.98
C PHE A 78 6.20 1.44 -3.44
N GLN A 79 6.11 2.76 -3.34
CA GLN A 79 7.16 3.59 -2.81
C GLN A 79 6.63 4.36 -1.59
N GLU A 80 7.54 5.00 -0.87
CA GLU A 80 7.17 5.72 0.35
C GLU A 80 6.04 6.72 0.10
N GLN A 81 6.09 7.46 -0.99
CA GLN A 81 5.07 8.47 -1.30
C GLN A 81 3.68 7.90 -1.55
N ASN A 82 3.57 6.60 -1.77
CA ASN A 82 2.28 5.93 -1.96
C ASN A 82 1.61 5.57 -0.63
N ILE A 83 2.33 5.62 0.48
CA ILE A 83 1.84 5.18 1.78
C ILE A 83 1.15 6.35 2.48
N PHE A 84 -0.12 6.17 2.85
CA PHE A 84 -0.88 7.18 3.58
C PHE A 84 -0.84 6.97 5.09
N SER A 85 -0.82 5.71 5.53
CA SER A 85 -0.68 5.39 6.94
C SER A 85 0.07 4.09 7.13
N CYS A 86 0.63 3.90 8.32
CA CYS A 86 1.40 2.71 8.68
C CYS A 86 1.10 2.36 10.13
N ALA A 87 0.79 1.10 10.38
CA ALA A 87 0.48 0.58 11.72
C ALA A 87 1.32 -0.65 12.02
N ALA A 88 1.69 -0.79 13.27
CA ALA A 88 2.41 -1.96 13.75
C ALA A 88 1.80 -2.54 15.01
#